data_b9a7d66b73f7de04a28ceb26450ef07f
#
_entry.id   b9a7d66b73f7de04a28ceb26450ef07f
#
_cell.length_a   1.000
_cell.length_b   1.000
_cell.length_c   1.000
_cell.angle_alpha   90.00
_cell.angle_beta   90.00
_cell.angle_gamma   90.00
#
_symmetry.space_group_name_H-M   'P 1'
#
loop_
_entity.id
_entity.type
_entity.pdbx_description
1 polymer ?
#
loop_
_entity_poly.entity_id
_entity_poly.type
_entity_poly.pdbx_seq_one_letter_code
_entity_poly.pdbx_strand_id
1 'polypeptide(L)'
;MQKHTGYIVPNKIIKTIIPVFVFLITFSEIHTQEQPVLKDIFKNYFLIGAALNEAQVSGEDTLCAQIVKKHFNTITSENALKWEFIHPKPDMYNFEPADRFVEFGEKNNMVIMGHTLVWHAQTPRWVFENENGKPVDRETLLNRMKDHIQTVVSHYKRRIKGWDVVNEALNEDGTLRQSPWMKIIGEDYLVKAFEYAHNADPDAELYYNDYSLENIPKRDGAIALIKKLQSQGIEIAGVGLQGHYKMDWPTAAQLDSTIKDFAALGVKVMITELDIDVLPYKDISAEVTLKVEMKGKIDPYKGGLPDSAQAALADRYKDLFETLVKNKDNVKRVTFWGITDKNSWLNNWPVPGRSNYPLLFDRNGNPKPAFDAIIGIVKNN
;
A
#
# COMPACT_ATOMS: atom_id res chain seq x y z
N MET A 1 -43.88 68.59 86.73
CA MET A 1 -42.63 69.25 86.34
C MET A 1 -41.52 68.24 86.39
N GLN A 2 -41.16 67.65 85.28
CA GLN A 2 -39.93 66.88 85.12
C GLN A 2 -39.50 67.01 83.67
N LYS A 3 -38.31 67.54 83.49
CA LYS A 3 -37.63 67.70 82.22
C LYS A 3 -37.00 66.35 81.82
N HIS A 4 -37.32 65.83 80.65
CA HIS A 4 -36.54 64.73 80.05
C HIS A 4 -35.60 65.30 79.00
N THR A 5 -34.33 65.16 79.28
CA THR A 5 -33.24 65.40 78.37
C THR A 5 -32.97 64.14 77.48
N GLY A 6 -33.24 64.28 76.17
CA GLY A 6 -32.91 63.19 75.22
C GLY A 6 -31.48 63.27 74.78
N TYR A 7 -30.79 62.18 74.90
CA TYR A 7 -29.43 61.98 74.33
C TYR A 7 -29.53 61.53 72.86
N ILE A 8 -28.88 62.27 71.98
CA ILE A 8 -28.69 61.88 70.56
C ILE A 8 -27.41 61.00 70.46
N VAL A 9 -27.57 59.78 69.98
CA VAL A 9 -26.48 58.85 69.69
C VAL A 9 -26.13 59.00 68.22
N PRO A 10 -24.83 59.20 67.83
CA PRO A 10 -24.48 59.32 66.42
C PRO A 10 -24.36 57.91 65.78
N ASN A 11 -25.07 57.76 64.62
CA ASN A 11 -25.04 56.59 63.80
C ASN A 11 -23.61 56.44 63.16
N LYS A 12 -22.87 55.37 63.54
CA LYS A 12 -21.67 54.99 62.87
C LYS A 12 -21.97 54.18 61.60
N ILE A 13 -21.75 54.80 60.44
CA ILE A 13 -21.82 54.14 59.16
C ILE A 13 -20.64 53.18 59.03
N ILE A 14 -20.86 51.87 59.14
CA ILE A 14 -19.87 50.82 58.85
C ILE A 14 -19.83 50.68 57.35
N LYS A 15 -18.73 51.11 56.70
CA LYS A 15 -18.44 50.84 55.26
C LYS A 15 -17.89 49.42 55.19
N THR A 16 -18.75 48.49 54.80
CA THR A 16 -18.35 47.11 54.43
C THR A 16 -17.66 47.15 53.09
N ILE A 17 -16.35 46.98 53.05
CA ILE A 17 -15.55 46.78 51.84
C ILE A 17 -15.69 45.30 51.44
N ILE A 18 -16.43 45.00 50.37
CA ILE A 18 -16.52 43.67 49.77
C ILE A 18 -15.30 43.55 48.82
N PRO A 19 -14.39 42.63 49.05
CA PRO A 19 -13.28 42.38 48.11
C PRO A 19 -13.86 41.71 46.84
N VAL A 20 -13.81 42.39 45.71
CA VAL A 20 -14.09 41.79 44.40
C VAL A 20 -12.87 40.94 44.01
N PHE A 21 -12.99 39.65 44.14
CA PHE A 21 -12.05 38.71 43.57
C PHE A 21 -12.29 38.64 42.05
N VAL A 22 -11.45 39.31 41.29
CA VAL A 22 -11.40 39.13 39.82
C VAL A 22 -10.66 37.81 39.55
N PHE A 23 -11.45 36.77 39.26
CA PHE A 23 -10.90 35.52 38.71
C PHE A 23 -10.45 35.79 37.26
N LEU A 24 -9.18 36.00 37.03
CA LEU A 24 -8.55 35.92 35.70
C LEU A 24 -8.62 34.48 35.24
N ILE A 25 -9.65 34.13 34.48
CA ILE A 25 -9.71 32.86 33.73
C ILE A 25 -8.73 33.03 32.55
N THR A 26 -7.50 32.53 32.69
CA THR A 26 -6.62 32.36 31.56
C THR A 26 -7.17 31.22 30.72
N PHE A 27 -7.79 31.55 29.61
CA PHE A 27 -8.06 30.59 28.53
C PHE A 27 -6.70 30.21 27.94
N SER A 28 -6.14 29.06 28.37
CA SER A 28 -5.13 28.39 27.60
C SER A 28 -5.78 27.93 26.32
N GLU A 29 -5.49 28.59 25.21
CA GLU A 29 -5.80 28.04 23.88
C GLU A 29 -5.08 26.70 23.81
N ILE A 30 -5.85 25.61 23.91
CA ILE A 30 -5.39 24.29 23.56
C ILE A 30 -5.20 24.36 22.03
N HIS A 31 -4.00 24.69 21.58
CA HIS A 31 -3.60 24.44 20.21
C HIS A 31 -3.63 22.92 20.04
N THR A 32 -4.73 22.39 19.58
CA THR A 32 -4.76 21.04 19.01
C THR A 32 -3.80 21.07 17.82
N GLN A 33 -2.59 20.61 18.02
CA GLN A 33 -1.62 20.48 16.96
C GLN A 33 -2.25 19.58 15.90
N GLU A 34 -2.54 20.16 14.74
CA GLU A 34 -3.20 19.45 13.64
C GLU A 34 -2.38 18.21 13.28
N GLN A 35 -3.04 17.06 13.23
CA GLN A 35 -2.35 15.80 12.98
C GLN A 35 -1.62 15.86 11.63
N PRO A 36 -0.32 15.52 11.58
CA PRO A 36 0.47 15.59 10.35
C PRO A 36 -0.14 14.72 9.24
N VAL A 37 -0.04 15.18 8.01
CA VAL A 37 -0.58 14.52 6.81
C VAL A 37 0.55 13.87 6.03
N LEU A 38 0.50 12.54 5.82
CA LEU A 38 1.60 11.79 5.21
C LEU A 38 2.01 12.33 3.84
N LYS A 39 1.04 12.57 2.93
CA LYS A 39 1.33 13.07 1.59
C LYS A 39 2.04 14.43 1.57
N ASP A 40 1.80 15.26 2.59
CA ASP A 40 2.44 16.58 2.71
C ASP A 40 3.85 16.46 3.30
N ILE A 41 4.03 15.56 4.27
CA ILE A 41 5.32 15.26 4.89
C ILE A 41 6.29 14.67 3.85
N PHE A 42 5.83 13.70 3.05
CA PHE A 42 6.68 13.00 2.08
C PHE A 42 6.70 13.63 0.67
N LYS A 43 6.07 14.80 0.44
CA LYS A 43 5.93 15.42 -0.89
C LYS A 43 7.23 15.64 -1.66
N ASN A 44 8.36 15.84 -0.95
CA ASN A 44 9.68 16.07 -1.54
C ASN A 44 10.54 14.80 -1.63
N TYR A 45 9.97 13.65 -1.31
CA TYR A 45 10.66 12.36 -1.27
C TYR A 45 10.05 11.39 -2.30
N PHE A 46 8.82 11.00 -2.10
CA PHE A 46 8.11 10.05 -2.96
C PHE A 46 6.59 10.18 -2.78
N LEU A 47 5.83 9.63 -3.72
CA LEU A 47 4.39 9.47 -3.54
C LEU A 47 4.12 8.45 -2.43
N ILE A 48 3.11 8.74 -1.60
CA ILE A 48 2.69 7.82 -0.56
C ILE A 48 1.23 7.40 -0.79
N GLY A 49 0.95 6.11 -0.74
CA GLY A 49 -0.34 5.57 -1.16
C GLY A 49 -0.81 4.35 -0.39
N ALA A 50 -1.97 3.86 -0.79
CA ALA A 50 -2.57 2.65 -0.26
C ALA A 50 -3.27 1.84 -1.35
N ALA A 51 -3.33 0.52 -1.16
CA ALA A 51 -4.20 -0.35 -1.92
C ALA A 51 -5.64 -0.23 -1.40
N LEU A 52 -6.60 -0.14 -2.32
CA LEU A 52 -8.02 0.06 -2.02
C LEU A 52 -8.87 -1.10 -2.54
N ASN A 53 -9.85 -1.48 -1.75
CA ASN A 53 -10.90 -2.39 -2.16
C ASN A 53 -12.22 -1.66 -2.49
N GLU A 54 -13.22 -2.41 -2.95
CA GLU A 54 -14.51 -1.87 -3.37
C GLU A 54 -15.23 -1.08 -2.28
N ALA A 55 -15.26 -1.58 -1.04
CA ALA A 55 -15.99 -0.92 0.05
C ALA A 55 -15.46 0.50 0.35
N GLN A 56 -14.18 0.73 0.09
CA GLN A 56 -13.52 2.02 0.34
C GLN A 56 -13.82 3.04 -0.78
N VAL A 57 -13.89 2.58 -2.02
CA VAL A 57 -14.15 3.46 -3.18
C VAL A 57 -15.65 3.71 -3.39
N SER A 58 -16.52 2.75 -3.04
CA SER A 58 -17.98 2.92 -3.09
C SER A 58 -18.53 3.82 -1.99
N GLY A 59 -17.76 4.02 -0.90
CA GLY A 59 -18.18 4.80 0.26
C GLY A 59 -18.88 3.97 1.35
N GLU A 60 -18.91 2.66 1.26
CA GLU A 60 -19.38 1.78 2.32
C GLU A 60 -18.45 1.84 3.54
N ASP A 61 -17.14 1.82 3.33
CA ASP A 61 -16.13 2.06 4.37
C ASP A 61 -15.72 3.53 4.40
N THR A 62 -16.56 4.37 4.96
CA THR A 62 -16.35 5.82 5.04
C THR A 62 -15.12 6.19 5.86
N LEU A 63 -14.79 5.42 6.90
CA LEU A 63 -13.61 5.67 7.75
C LEU A 63 -12.33 5.55 6.94
N CYS A 64 -12.14 4.42 6.26
CA CYS A 64 -10.96 4.20 5.43
C CYS A 64 -10.90 5.21 4.26
N ALA A 65 -12.04 5.51 3.63
CA ALA A 65 -12.10 6.51 2.57
C ALA A 65 -11.64 7.90 3.04
N GLN A 66 -11.97 8.31 4.27
CA GLN A 66 -11.49 9.58 4.85
C GLN A 66 -9.99 9.56 5.12
N ILE A 67 -9.45 8.47 5.68
CA ILE A 67 -8.02 8.29 5.89
C ILE A 67 -7.26 8.41 4.57
N VAL A 68 -7.75 7.73 3.52
CA VAL A 68 -7.14 7.78 2.19
C VAL A 68 -7.10 9.20 1.65
N LYS A 69 -8.22 9.91 1.63
CA LYS A 69 -8.29 11.29 1.14
C LYS A 69 -7.37 12.23 1.91
N LYS A 70 -7.22 12.02 3.21
CA LYS A 70 -6.37 12.85 4.07
C LYS A 70 -4.89 12.58 3.85
N HIS A 71 -4.48 11.32 3.85
CA HIS A 71 -3.07 10.95 4.03
C HIS A 71 -2.34 10.54 2.75
N PHE A 72 -3.04 10.13 1.69
CA PHE A 72 -2.43 9.53 0.50
C PHE A 72 -2.62 10.37 -0.77
N ASN A 73 -1.68 10.26 -1.70
CA ASN A 73 -1.70 10.92 -3.00
C ASN A 73 -1.53 9.95 -4.18
N THR A 74 -1.45 8.65 -3.91
CA THR A 74 -1.48 7.60 -4.94
C THR A 74 -2.27 6.40 -4.43
N ILE A 75 -2.88 5.67 -5.36
CA ILE A 75 -3.70 4.49 -5.04
C ILE A 75 -3.44 3.36 -6.02
N THR A 76 -3.59 2.14 -5.52
CA THR A 76 -3.55 0.89 -6.30
C THR A 76 -4.84 0.11 -6.03
N SER A 77 -5.43 -0.53 -7.05
CA SER A 77 -6.59 -1.40 -6.82
C SER A 77 -6.15 -2.73 -6.22
N GLU A 78 -6.76 -3.13 -5.08
CA GLU A 78 -6.48 -4.42 -4.48
C GLU A 78 -6.89 -5.60 -5.37
N ASN A 79 -8.06 -5.52 -6.02
CA ASN A 79 -8.58 -6.61 -6.83
C ASN A 79 -9.24 -6.20 -8.16
N ALA A 80 -9.90 -5.04 -8.24
CA ALA A 80 -10.81 -4.71 -9.35
C ALA A 80 -10.16 -4.74 -10.75
N LEU A 81 -8.85 -4.53 -10.85
CA LEU A 81 -8.08 -4.57 -12.10
C LEU A 81 -7.40 -5.92 -12.38
N LYS A 82 -7.47 -6.90 -11.48
CA LYS A 82 -6.95 -8.24 -11.72
C LYS A 82 -7.84 -8.98 -12.72
N TRP A 83 -7.24 -9.83 -13.52
CA TRP A 83 -7.92 -10.51 -14.63
C TRP A 83 -9.23 -11.21 -14.21
N GLU A 84 -9.22 -11.93 -13.09
CA GLU A 84 -10.39 -12.67 -12.58
C GLU A 84 -11.61 -11.77 -12.33
N PHE A 85 -11.39 -10.49 -11.98
CA PHE A 85 -12.46 -9.54 -11.68
C PHE A 85 -12.88 -8.72 -12.89
N ILE A 86 -11.92 -8.21 -13.67
CA ILE A 86 -12.21 -7.33 -14.79
C ILE A 86 -12.58 -8.10 -16.08
N HIS A 87 -12.06 -9.33 -16.27
CA HIS A 87 -12.32 -10.16 -17.46
C HIS A 87 -12.59 -11.62 -17.07
N PRO A 88 -13.70 -11.88 -16.33
CA PRO A 88 -13.99 -13.19 -15.75
C PRO A 88 -14.36 -14.28 -16.76
N LYS A 89 -14.84 -13.91 -17.96
CA LYS A 89 -15.26 -14.83 -19.04
C LYS A 89 -14.77 -14.31 -20.39
N PRO A 90 -14.63 -15.15 -21.44
CA PRO A 90 -14.07 -14.77 -22.74
C PRO A 90 -14.67 -13.52 -23.38
N ASP A 91 -15.99 -13.36 -23.30
CA ASP A 91 -16.72 -12.29 -23.97
C ASP A 91 -17.29 -11.27 -22.95
N MET A 92 -16.73 -11.20 -21.74
CA MET A 92 -17.28 -10.40 -20.66
C MET A 92 -16.20 -9.60 -19.94
N TYR A 93 -16.24 -8.29 -20.12
CA TYR A 93 -15.49 -7.34 -19.29
C TYR A 93 -16.41 -6.70 -18.26
N ASN A 94 -15.96 -6.64 -17.02
CA ASN A 94 -16.64 -6.02 -15.89
C ASN A 94 -15.85 -4.79 -15.43
N PHE A 95 -16.01 -3.68 -16.12
CA PHE A 95 -15.29 -2.44 -15.83
C PHE A 95 -15.84 -1.68 -14.63
N GLU A 96 -17.10 -1.89 -14.26
CA GLU A 96 -17.80 -1.05 -13.27
C GLU A 96 -17.04 -0.90 -11.92
N PRO A 97 -16.50 -1.96 -11.26
CA PRO A 97 -15.72 -1.77 -10.03
C PRO A 97 -14.41 -1.01 -10.27
N ALA A 98 -13.74 -1.27 -11.40
CA ALA A 98 -12.50 -0.60 -11.76
C ALA A 98 -12.74 0.87 -12.16
N ASP A 99 -13.86 1.17 -12.84
CA ASP A 99 -14.27 2.55 -13.16
C ASP A 99 -14.50 3.35 -11.88
N ARG A 100 -15.21 2.79 -10.88
CA ARG A 100 -15.39 3.44 -9.56
C ARG A 100 -14.06 3.73 -8.86
N PHE A 101 -13.13 2.79 -8.93
CA PHE A 101 -11.78 2.98 -8.38
C PHE A 101 -11.03 4.12 -9.07
N VAL A 102 -11.04 4.15 -10.41
CA VAL A 102 -10.37 5.20 -11.20
C VAL A 102 -11.03 6.55 -10.95
N GLU A 103 -12.35 6.63 -10.97
CA GLU A 103 -13.08 7.87 -10.65
C GLU A 103 -12.81 8.37 -9.23
N PHE A 104 -12.68 7.47 -8.25
CA PHE A 104 -12.30 7.86 -6.89
C PHE A 104 -10.93 8.54 -6.86
N GLY A 105 -9.95 7.98 -7.60
CA GLY A 105 -8.61 8.56 -7.71
C GLY A 105 -8.64 9.94 -8.38
N GLU A 106 -9.33 10.06 -9.51
CA GLU A 106 -9.48 11.33 -10.24
C GLU A 106 -10.17 12.42 -9.41
N LYS A 107 -11.28 12.09 -8.76
CA LYS A 107 -12.03 13.02 -7.87
C LYS A 107 -11.20 13.54 -6.70
N ASN A 108 -10.17 12.78 -6.28
CA ASN A 108 -9.31 13.15 -5.16
C ASN A 108 -7.89 13.58 -5.60
N ASN A 109 -7.66 13.82 -6.90
CA ASN A 109 -6.37 14.21 -7.49
C ASN A 109 -5.22 13.27 -7.11
N MET A 110 -5.45 11.95 -7.15
CA MET A 110 -4.48 10.93 -6.82
C MET A 110 -3.85 10.33 -8.08
N VAL A 111 -2.58 9.95 -7.98
CA VAL A 111 -1.94 9.13 -9.02
C VAL A 111 -2.51 7.70 -8.91
N ILE A 112 -2.98 7.17 -10.03
CA ILE A 112 -3.67 5.87 -10.09
C ILE A 112 -2.74 4.85 -10.73
N MET A 113 -2.59 3.69 -10.09
CA MET A 113 -1.76 2.58 -10.57
C MET A 113 -2.62 1.38 -10.89
N GLY A 114 -2.34 0.76 -12.03
CA GLY A 114 -3.00 -0.46 -12.47
C GLY A 114 -2.26 -1.71 -11.99
N HIS A 115 -2.95 -2.59 -11.28
CA HIS A 115 -2.43 -3.84 -10.79
C HIS A 115 -3.44 -4.96 -11.04
N THR A 116 -3.15 -5.96 -11.82
CA THR A 116 -1.99 -6.28 -12.65
C THR A 116 -2.47 -6.91 -13.97
N LEU A 117 -1.71 -6.73 -15.08
CA LEU A 117 -2.16 -7.21 -16.39
C LEU A 117 -1.90 -8.71 -16.60
N VAL A 118 -0.71 -9.21 -16.21
CA VAL A 118 -0.33 -10.61 -16.38
C VAL A 118 0.19 -11.17 -15.06
N TRP A 119 -0.52 -12.14 -14.52
CA TRP A 119 -0.15 -12.85 -13.30
C TRP A 119 -0.54 -14.33 -13.39
N HIS A 120 0.13 -15.21 -12.67
CA HIS A 120 -0.19 -16.64 -12.64
C HIS A 120 -1.32 -16.99 -11.69
N ALA A 121 -1.59 -16.13 -10.70
CA ALA A 121 -2.73 -16.23 -9.78
C ALA A 121 -3.85 -15.27 -10.21
N GLN A 122 -5.06 -15.47 -9.69
CA GLN A 122 -6.26 -14.67 -9.98
C GLN A 122 -6.48 -14.39 -11.48
N THR A 123 -6.12 -15.38 -12.31
CA THR A 123 -6.39 -15.44 -13.76
C THR A 123 -7.33 -16.60 -14.01
N PRO A 124 -8.49 -16.39 -14.67
CA PRO A 124 -9.50 -17.42 -14.88
C PRO A 124 -8.96 -18.61 -15.70
N ARG A 125 -9.42 -19.80 -15.40
CA ARG A 125 -8.99 -21.04 -16.11
C ARG A 125 -9.19 -20.98 -17.62
N TRP A 126 -10.26 -20.33 -18.08
CA TRP A 126 -10.57 -20.21 -19.52
C TRP A 126 -9.44 -19.52 -20.31
N VAL A 127 -8.60 -18.72 -19.64
CA VAL A 127 -7.46 -18.05 -20.30
C VAL A 127 -6.46 -19.09 -20.80
N PHE A 128 -6.24 -20.14 -20.05
CA PHE A 128 -5.24 -21.19 -20.29
C PHE A 128 -5.81 -22.46 -20.91
N GLU A 129 -7.13 -22.65 -20.81
CA GLU A 129 -7.80 -23.90 -21.18
C GLU A 129 -8.84 -23.67 -22.29
N ASN A 130 -9.04 -24.71 -23.10
CA ASN A 130 -10.15 -24.76 -24.04
C ASN A 130 -11.42 -25.33 -23.36
N GLU A 131 -12.52 -25.46 -24.09
CA GLU A 131 -13.81 -25.96 -23.60
C GLU A 131 -13.75 -27.38 -23.00
N ASN A 132 -12.74 -28.17 -23.40
CA ASN A 132 -12.51 -29.53 -22.88
C ASN A 132 -11.56 -29.55 -21.68
N GLY A 133 -11.19 -28.40 -21.13
CA GLY A 133 -10.26 -28.29 -19.99
C GLY A 133 -8.80 -28.64 -20.32
N LYS A 134 -8.45 -28.67 -21.61
CA LYS A 134 -7.07 -28.91 -22.07
C LYS A 134 -6.37 -27.55 -22.31
N PRO A 135 -5.05 -27.48 -22.10
CA PRO A 135 -4.29 -26.28 -22.43
C PRO A 135 -4.54 -25.84 -23.88
N VAL A 136 -4.68 -24.53 -24.07
CA VAL A 136 -4.73 -23.94 -25.41
C VAL A 136 -3.33 -23.93 -26.05
N ASP A 137 -3.28 -23.71 -27.35
CA ASP A 137 -2.02 -23.51 -28.05
C ASP A 137 -1.41 -22.13 -27.77
N ARG A 138 -0.15 -21.96 -28.14
CA ARG A 138 0.62 -20.73 -27.94
C ARG A 138 -0.05 -19.50 -28.60
N GLU A 139 -0.53 -19.64 -29.84
CA GLU A 139 -1.10 -18.54 -30.60
C GLU A 139 -2.41 -18.06 -29.95
N THR A 140 -3.26 -19.00 -29.56
CA THR A 140 -4.50 -18.71 -28.83
C THR A 140 -4.22 -17.95 -27.53
N LEU A 141 -3.22 -18.38 -26.75
CA LEU A 141 -2.90 -17.70 -25.47
C LEU A 141 -2.29 -16.32 -25.69
N LEU A 142 -1.44 -16.14 -26.71
CA LEU A 142 -0.91 -14.83 -27.09
C LEU A 142 -2.02 -13.87 -27.51
N ASN A 143 -3.00 -14.34 -28.29
CA ASN A 143 -4.14 -13.52 -28.73
C ASN A 143 -5.02 -13.14 -27.53
N ARG A 144 -5.31 -14.06 -26.59
CA ARG A 144 -6.06 -13.75 -25.35
C ARG A 144 -5.34 -12.71 -24.49
N MET A 145 -4.01 -12.87 -24.32
CA MET A 145 -3.18 -11.91 -23.56
C MET A 145 -3.18 -10.53 -24.22
N LYS A 146 -3.02 -10.49 -25.54
CA LYS A 146 -3.05 -9.24 -26.32
C LYS A 146 -4.38 -8.53 -26.21
N ASP A 147 -5.48 -9.25 -26.44
CA ASP A 147 -6.83 -8.70 -26.35
C ASP A 147 -7.12 -8.11 -24.98
N HIS A 148 -6.83 -8.87 -23.91
CA HIS A 148 -7.01 -8.41 -22.53
C HIS A 148 -6.22 -7.14 -22.25
N ILE A 149 -4.91 -7.16 -22.52
CA ILE A 149 -4.05 -6.01 -22.24
C ILE A 149 -4.49 -4.78 -23.03
N GLN A 150 -4.73 -4.94 -24.33
CA GLN A 150 -5.12 -3.82 -25.18
C GLN A 150 -6.47 -3.24 -24.77
N THR A 151 -7.45 -4.09 -24.45
CA THR A 151 -8.78 -3.66 -24.03
C THR A 151 -8.71 -2.91 -22.70
N VAL A 152 -8.06 -3.48 -21.68
CA VAL A 152 -8.00 -2.90 -20.36
C VAL A 152 -7.16 -1.60 -20.34
N VAL A 153 -5.97 -1.63 -20.91
CA VAL A 153 -5.08 -0.46 -20.92
C VAL A 153 -5.68 0.68 -21.76
N SER A 154 -6.29 0.37 -22.92
CA SER A 154 -6.92 1.40 -23.75
C SER A 154 -8.14 2.04 -23.07
N HIS A 155 -8.93 1.27 -22.31
CA HIS A 155 -10.07 1.78 -21.55
C HIS A 155 -9.66 2.85 -20.52
N TYR A 156 -8.49 2.67 -19.89
CA TYR A 156 -7.94 3.59 -18.90
C TYR A 156 -6.81 4.48 -19.42
N LYS A 157 -6.65 4.57 -20.73
CA LYS A 157 -5.60 5.38 -21.35
C LYS A 157 -5.56 6.80 -20.79
N ARG A 158 -4.37 7.24 -20.32
CA ARG A 158 -4.11 8.53 -19.68
C ARG A 158 -4.83 8.77 -18.33
N ARG A 159 -5.64 7.82 -17.86
CA ARG A 159 -6.31 7.88 -16.56
C ARG A 159 -5.50 7.11 -15.49
N ILE A 160 -4.92 5.99 -15.88
CA ILE A 160 -3.97 5.22 -15.07
C ILE A 160 -2.56 5.62 -15.46
N LYS A 161 -1.76 6.04 -14.49
CA LYS A 161 -0.40 6.55 -14.71
C LYS A 161 0.59 5.47 -15.12
N GLY A 162 0.43 4.27 -14.61
CA GLY A 162 1.32 3.16 -14.93
C GLY A 162 0.74 1.81 -14.50
N TRP A 163 1.32 0.74 -15.02
CA TRP A 163 0.83 -0.62 -14.87
C TRP A 163 1.90 -1.58 -14.38
N ASP A 164 1.56 -2.39 -13.39
CA ASP A 164 2.27 -3.63 -13.12
C ASP A 164 1.93 -4.60 -14.25
N VAL A 165 2.79 -4.64 -15.29
CA VAL A 165 2.51 -5.39 -16.53
C VAL A 165 2.63 -6.89 -16.27
N VAL A 166 3.70 -7.29 -15.61
CA VAL A 166 3.92 -8.68 -15.19
C VAL A 166 4.19 -8.72 -13.69
N ASN A 167 3.42 -9.57 -13.01
CA ASN A 167 3.54 -9.81 -11.58
C ASN A 167 4.07 -11.21 -11.30
N GLU A 168 5.11 -11.31 -10.44
CA GLU A 168 5.63 -12.56 -9.85
C GLU A 168 6.06 -13.63 -10.87
N ALA A 169 6.87 -13.25 -11.84
CA ALA A 169 7.38 -14.17 -12.85
C ALA A 169 8.53 -15.07 -12.36
N LEU A 170 9.09 -14.82 -11.16
CA LEU A 170 10.28 -15.49 -10.65
C LEU A 170 9.99 -16.40 -9.46
N ASN A 171 10.75 -17.48 -9.36
CA ASN A 171 10.88 -18.31 -8.17
C ASN A 171 11.86 -17.65 -7.17
N GLU A 172 11.92 -18.15 -5.93
CA GLU A 172 12.84 -17.64 -4.91
C GLU A 172 14.33 -17.80 -5.26
N ASP A 173 14.67 -18.75 -6.13
CA ASP A 173 16.02 -18.96 -6.63
C ASP A 173 16.40 -18.09 -7.85
N GLY A 174 15.49 -17.19 -8.26
CA GLY A 174 15.69 -16.30 -9.40
C GLY A 174 15.40 -16.91 -10.78
N THR A 175 15.03 -18.17 -10.84
CA THR A 175 14.60 -18.81 -12.09
C THR A 175 13.18 -18.39 -12.48
N LEU A 176 12.86 -18.45 -13.79
CA LEU A 176 11.50 -18.17 -14.26
C LEU A 176 10.50 -19.21 -13.75
N ARG A 177 9.43 -18.71 -13.15
CA ARG A 177 8.31 -19.52 -12.66
C ARG A 177 7.69 -20.32 -13.82
N GLN A 178 7.49 -21.62 -13.61
CA GLN A 178 6.82 -22.50 -14.56
C GLN A 178 5.29 -22.33 -14.49
N SER A 179 4.85 -21.09 -14.66
CA SER A 179 3.43 -20.74 -14.74
C SER A 179 2.78 -21.26 -16.03
N PRO A 180 1.45 -21.27 -16.17
CA PRO A 180 0.77 -21.56 -17.45
C PRO A 180 1.23 -20.66 -18.58
N TRP A 181 1.54 -19.38 -18.32
CA TRP A 181 2.13 -18.45 -19.30
C TRP A 181 3.44 -18.98 -19.86
N MET A 182 4.36 -19.35 -18.97
CA MET A 182 5.68 -19.88 -19.33
C MET A 182 5.59 -21.23 -20.07
N LYS A 183 4.71 -22.12 -19.60
CA LYS A 183 4.58 -23.48 -20.17
C LYS A 183 3.98 -23.48 -21.58
N ILE A 184 3.05 -22.56 -21.87
CA ILE A 184 2.31 -22.52 -23.14
C ILE A 184 2.99 -21.58 -24.14
N ILE A 185 3.40 -20.39 -23.72
CA ILE A 185 4.01 -19.39 -24.62
C ILE A 185 5.55 -19.52 -24.66
N GLY A 186 6.16 -19.83 -23.53
CA GLY A 186 7.59 -19.69 -23.35
C GLY A 186 7.98 -18.32 -22.79
N GLU A 187 9.26 -18.09 -22.62
CA GLU A 187 9.83 -16.92 -21.95
C GLU A 187 9.43 -15.57 -22.61
N ASP A 188 9.19 -15.57 -23.89
CA ASP A 188 8.83 -14.38 -24.65
C ASP A 188 7.43 -13.79 -24.30
N TYR A 189 6.61 -14.49 -23.49
CA TYR A 189 5.39 -13.89 -22.96
C TYR A 189 5.66 -12.60 -22.19
N LEU A 190 6.83 -12.52 -21.52
CA LEU A 190 7.26 -11.33 -20.78
C LEU A 190 7.36 -10.12 -21.70
N VAL A 191 8.14 -10.26 -22.77
CA VAL A 191 8.33 -9.18 -23.77
C VAL A 191 7.00 -8.80 -24.42
N LYS A 192 6.22 -9.81 -24.82
CA LYS A 192 4.93 -9.58 -25.48
C LYS A 192 3.93 -8.83 -24.58
N ALA A 193 3.89 -9.12 -23.28
CA ALA A 193 3.04 -8.39 -22.35
C ALA A 193 3.39 -6.90 -22.32
N PHE A 194 4.69 -6.56 -22.22
CA PHE A 194 5.15 -5.17 -22.22
C PHE A 194 4.91 -4.50 -23.58
N GLU A 195 5.17 -5.16 -24.70
CA GLU A 195 4.85 -4.65 -26.04
C GLU A 195 3.35 -4.32 -26.20
N TYR A 196 2.47 -5.20 -25.73
CA TYR A 196 1.03 -4.99 -25.84
C TYR A 196 0.55 -3.83 -24.97
N ALA A 197 1.10 -3.69 -23.76
CA ALA A 197 0.79 -2.58 -22.87
C ALA A 197 1.28 -1.25 -23.44
N HIS A 198 2.52 -1.17 -23.93
CA HIS A 198 3.07 0.02 -24.57
C HIS A 198 2.25 0.43 -25.81
N ASN A 199 1.89 -0.52 -26.67
CA ASN A 199 1.11 -0.23 -27.86
C ASN A 199 -0.31 0.29 -27.55
N ALA A 200 -0.89 -0.12 -26.40
CA ALA A 200 -2.20 0.35 -25.97
C ALA A 200 -2.14 1.78 -25.39
N ASP A 201 -1.15 2.07 -24.55
CA ASP A 201 -0.88 3.40 -24.01
C ASP A 201 0.63 3.68 -23.93
N PRO A 202 1.22 4.34 -24.93
CA PRO A 202 2.64 4.69 -24.93
C PRO A 202 3.07 5.68 -23.84
N ASP A 203 2.12 6.40 -23.24
CA ASP A 203 2.39 7.40 -22.18
C ASP A 203 2.35 6.77 -20.78
N ALA A 204 1.92 5.51 -20.65
CA ALA A 204 1.85 4.80 -19.39
C ALA A 204 3.23 4.28 -18.96
N GLU A 205 3.53 4.44 -17.68
CA GLU A 205 4.73 3.84 -17.08
C GLU A 205 4.55 2.34 -16.90
N LEU A 206 5.51 1.52 -17.34
CA LEU A 206 5.40 0.06 -17.30
C LEU A 206 6.36 -0.53 -16.26
N TYR A 207 5.86 -1.45 -15.41
CA TYR A 207 6.58 -2.00 -14.29
C TYR A 207 6.59 -3.53 -14.27
N TYR A 208 7.68 -4.09 -13.76
CA TYR A 208 7.73 -5.45 -13.25
C TYR A 208 7.52 -5.41 -11.73
N ASN A 209 6.68 -6.24 -11.17
CA ASN A 209 6.37 -6.29 -9.73
C ASN A 209 6.57 -7.69 -9.17
N ASP A 210 7.27 -7.82 -8.02
CA ASP A 210 7.49 -9.12 -7.37
C ASP A 210 7.79 -8.94 -5.88
N TYR A 211 7.58 -10.00 -5.10
CA TYR A 211 7.96 -10.07 -3.69
C TYR A 211 9.37 -10.62 -3.51
N SER A 212 9.93 -10.42 -2.32
CA SER A 212 11.25 -10.97 -1.91
C SER A 212 12.42 -10.63 -2.84
N LEU A 213 12.34 -9.54 -3.60
CA LEU A 213 13.44 -9.08 -4.47
C LEU A 213 14.67 -8.60 -3.68
N GLU A 214 14.59 -8.50 -2.38
CA GLU A 214 15.68 -8.24 -1.45
C GLU A 214 16.58 -9.48 -1.25
N ASN A 215 16.10 -10.67 -1.60
CA ASN A 215 16.88 -11.89 -1.65
C ASN A 215 17.78 -11.90 -2.89
N ILE A 216 19.08 -12.09 -2.70
CA ILE A 216 20.07 -11.98 -3.77
C ILE A 216 19.73 -12.83 -4.99
N PRO A 217 19.43 -14.15 -4.88
CA PRO A 217 19.14 -14.94 -6.07
C PRO A 217 17.95 -14.43 -6.88
N LYS A 218 16.87 -14.02 -6.20
CA LYS A 218 15.66 -13.54 -6.86
C LYS A 218 15.87 -12.14 -7.45
N ARG A 219 16.61 -11.27 -6.76
CA ARG A 219 17.04 -9.97 -7.28
C ARG A 219 17.88 -10.11 -8.55
N ASP A 220 18.85 -11.02 -8.56
CA ASP A 220 19.70 -11.26 -9.73
C ASP A 220 18.87 -11.76 -10.93
N GLY A 221 17.88 -12.62 -10.69
CA GLY A 221 16.90 -13.02 -11.69
C GLY A 221 16.10 -11.86 -12.25
N ALA A 222 15.63 -10.95 -11.39
CA ALA A 222 14.89 -9.76 -11.80
C ALA A 222 15.78 -8.78 -12.58
N ILE A 223 17.04 -8.61 -12.18
CA ILE A 223 18.02 -7.81 -12.92
C ILE A 223 18.25 -8.38 -14.33
N ALA A 224 18.40 -9.71 -14.45
CA ALA A 224 18.54 -10.38 -15.74
C ALA A 224 17.29 -10.17 -16.62
N LEU A 225 16.09 -10.27 -16.04
CA LEU A 225 14.82 -10.03 -16.73
C LEU A 225 14.72 -8.60 -17.23
N ILE A 226 15.02 -7.60 -16.40
CA ILE A 226 14.98 -6.19 -16.80
C ILE A 226 15.98 -5.91 -17.93
N LYS A 227 17.23 -6.39 -17.82
CA LYS A 227 18.23 -6.26 -18.88
C LYS A 227 17.77 -6.89 -20.20
N LYS A 228 17.10 -8.04 -20.11
CA LYS A 228 16.53 -8.70 -21.30
C LYS A 228 15.46 -7.85 -21.95
N LEU A 229 14.52 -7.31 -21.18
CA LEU A 229 13.47 -6.39 -21.69
C LEU A 229 14.11 -5.17 -22.37
N GLN A 230 15.07 -4.52 -21.71
CA GLN A 230 15.80 -3.37 -22.26
C GLN A 230 16.56 -3.72 -23.56
N SER A 231 17.18 -4.89 -23.63
CA SER A 231 17.92 -5.35 -24.82
C SER A 231 17.00 -5.57 -26.04
N GLN A 232 15.70 -5.75 -25.81
CA GLN A 232 14.68 -5.89 -26.84
C GLN A 232 13.91 -4.59 -27.12
N GLY A 233 14.41 -3.47 -26.59
CA GLY A 233 13.84 -2.15 -26.85
C GLY A 233 12.61 -1.82 -26.01
N ILE A 234 12.32 -2.61 -24.95
CA ILE A 234 11.22 -2.31 -24.04
C ILE A 234 11.65 -1.21 -23.08
N GLU A 235 10.89 -0.12 -23.05
CA GLU A 235 11.01 0.92 -22.03
C GLU A 235 10.32 0.45 -20.76
N ILE A 236 11.09 -0.08 -19.81
CA ILE A 236 10.62 -0.39 -18.45
C ILE A 236 10.91 0.81 -17.54
N ALA A 237 9.84 1.39 -16.98
CA ALA A 237 9.94 2.59 -16.14
C ALA A 237 10.49 2.27 -14.74
N GLY A 238 10.22 1.08 -14.22
CA GLY A 238 10.67 0.71 -12.89
C GLY A 238 10.35 -0.72 -12.49
N VAL A 239 10.75 -1.00 -11.25
CA VAL A 239 10.50 -2.26 -10.58
C VAL A 239 9.75 -2.03 -9.27
N GLY A 240 8.72 -2.82 -9.02
CA GLY A 240 8.00 -2.89 -7.75
C GLY A 240 8.60 -3.94 -6.85
N LEU A 241 9.09 -3.52 -5.68
CA LEU A 241 9.32 -4.38 -4.54
C LEU A 241 7.98 -4.44 -3.79
N GLN A 242 7.31 -5.59 -3.73
CA GLN A 242 6.00 -5.63 -3.07
C GLN A 242 6.06 -5.12 -1.63
N GLY A 243 7.09 -5.50 -0.87
CA GLY A 243 7.25 -4.96 0.47
C GLY A 243 6.41 -5.70 1.53
N HIS A 244 6.05 -6.95 1.29
CA HIS A 244 5.47 -7.84 2.30
C HIS A 244 6.58 -8.30 3.25
N TYR A 245 6.88 -7.45 4.22
CA TYR A 245 8.04 -7.60 5.08
C TYR A 245 7.72 -8.28 6.40
N LYS A 246 8.78 -8.64 7.12
CA LYS A 246 8.72 -9.19 8.48
C LYS A 246 9.43 -8.25 9.44
N MET A 247 9.28 -8.50 10.72
CA MET A 247 9.90 -7.69 11.77
C MET A 247 11.44 -7.65 11.67
N ASP A 248 12.05 -8.71 11.14
CA ASP A 248 13.51 -8.88 11.06
C ASP A 248 14.04 -8.97 9.60
N TRP A 249 13.17 -8.89 8.60
CA TRP A 249 13.53 -9.00 7.18
C TRP A 249 12.69 -8.06 6.28
N PRO A 250 13.32 -7.45 5.25
CA PRO A 250 14.75 -7.36 4.97
C PRO A 250 15.46 -6.42 5.95
N THR A 251 16.77 -6.55 6.13
CA THR A 251 17.56 -5.55 6.85
C THR A 251 17.62 -4.24 6.05
N ALA A 252 17.87 -3.11 6.72
CA ALA A 252 18.06 -1.82 6.07
C ALA A 252 19.17 -1.87 4.98
N ALA A 253 20.24 -2.63 5.24
CA ALA A 253 21.32 -2.81 4.28
C ALA A 253 20.91 -3.62 3.03
N GLN A 254 20.07 -4.65 3.20
CA GLN A 254 19.53 -5.42 2.07
C GLN A 254 18.61 -4.54 1.21
N LEU A 255 17.72 -3.77 1.82
CA LEU A 255 16.84 -2.85 1.10
C LEU A 255 17.64 -1.76 0.36
N ASP A 256 18.62 -1.12 1.03
CA ASP A 256 19.50 -0.10 0.43
C ASP A 256 20.26 -0.66 -0.79
N SER A 257 20.83 -1.85 -0.66
CA SER A 257 21.53 -2.54 -1.77
C SER A 257 20.56 -2.83 -2.93
N THR A 258 19.38 -3.36 -2.64
CA THR A 258 18.38 -3.70 -3.66
C THR A 258 17.94 -2.48 -4.46
N ILE A 259 17.66 -1.37 -3.77
CA ILE A 259 17.29 -0.10 -4.44
C ILE A 259 18.42 0.36 -5.38
N LYS A 260 19.67 0.32 -4.91
CA LYS A 260 20.83 0.74 -5.71
C LYS A 260 21.09 -0.17 -6.92
N ASP A 261 20.92 -1.47 -6.76
CA ASP A 261 21.14 -2.43 -7.84
C ASP A 261 20.14 -2.24 -8.98
N PHE A 262 18.87 -1.99 -8.67
CA PHE A 262 17.87 -1.64 -9.69
C PHE A 262 18.09 -0.24 -10.27
N ALA A 263 18.42 0.75 -9.45
CA ALA A 263 18.74 2.10 -9.91
C ALA A 263 19.93 2.13 -10.89
N ALA A 264 20.89 1.25 -10.72
CA ALA A 264 22.04 1.10 -11.64
C ALA A 264 21.64 0.63 -13.05
N LEU A 265 20.41 0.08 -13.21
CA LEU A 265 19.83 -0.27 -14.52
C LEU A 265 19.12 0.91 -15.20
N GLY A 266 19.10 2.09 -14.55
CA GLY A 266 18.37 3.27 -15.03
C GLY A 266 16.85 3.21 -14.78
N VAL A 267 16.36 2.26 -13.96
CA VAL A 267 14.94 2.13 -13.63
C VAL A 267 14.64 2.67 -12.23
N LYS A 268 13.39 3.10 -12.00
CA LYS A 268 12.92 3.54 -10.69
C LYS A 268 12.46 2.35 -9.83
N VAL A 269 12.50 2.56 -8.52
CA VAL A 269 12.05 1.57 -7.54
C VAL A 269 10.78 2.09 -6.85
N MET A 270 9.80 1.22 -6.68
CA MET A 270 8.62 1.47 -5.87
C MET A 270 8.51 0.41 -4.79
N ILE A 271 8.02 0.78 -3.62
CA ILE A 271 7.45 -0.19 -2.68
C ILE A 271 5.96 -0.21 -2.97
N THR A 272 5.45 -1.34 -3.45
CA THR A 272 4.12 -1.39 -4.07
C THR A 272 3.02 -1.92 -3.16
N GLU A 273 3.37 -2.68 -2.12
CA GLU A 273 2.41 -3.45 -1.31
C GLU A 273 2.86 -3.55 0.16
N LEU A 274 3.42 -2.45 0.71
CA LEU A 274 4.05 -2.45 2.02
C LEU A 274 3.10 -2.86 3.14
N ASP A 275 3.47 -3.92 3.81
CA ASP A 275 2.98 -4.31 5.11
C ASP A 275 4.08 -5.04 5.92
N ILE A 276 3.94 -5.08 7.25
CA ILE A 276 4.92 -5.75 8.11
C ILE A 276 4.20 -6.79 8.96
N ASP A 277 4.38 -8.07 8.61
CA ASP A 277 3.82 -9.17 9.38
C ASP A 277 4.47 -9.21 10.78
N VAL A 278 3.66 -8.93 11.81
CA VAL A 278 4.09 -8.94 13.21
C VAL A 278 4.02 -10.33 13.86
N LEU A 279 3.46 -11.31 13.14
CA LEU A 279 3.32 -12.65 13.67
C LEU A 279 4.59 -13.49 13.45
N PRO A 280 4.95 -14.37 14.40
CA PRO A 280 6.20 -15.12 14.33
C PRO A 280 6.12 -16.27 13.34
N TYR A 281 6.45 -16.02 12.07
CA TYR A 281 6.68 -17.05 11.06
C TYR A 281 8.05 -16.92 10.45
N LYS A 282 8.81 -17.99 10.44
CA LYS A 282 10.19 -17.92 9.93
C LYS A 282 10.34 -18.26 8.44
N ASP A 283 9.47 -19.08 7.84
CA ASP A 283 9.79 -19.71 6.55
C ASP A 283 8.68 -19.62 5.49
N ILE A 284 7.83 -18.58 5.54
CA ILE A 284 6.75 -18.43 4.57
C ILE A 284 7.03 -17.23 3.67
N SER A 285 7.16 -17.49 2.35
CA SER A 285 7.21 -16.43 1.34
C SER A 285 5.84 -15.77 1.17
N ALA A 286 5.76 -14.61 0.54
CA ALA A 286 4.48 -13.93 0.26
C ALA A 286 3.68 -14.58 -0.89
N GLU A 287 4.02 -15.80 -1.30
CA GLU A 287 3.28 -16.56 -2.32
C GLU A 287 1.83 -16.81 -1.90
N VAL A 288 0.89 -16.12 -2.53
CA VAL A 288 -0.54 -16.12 -2.15
C VAL A 288 -1.22 -17.48 -2.28
N THR A 289 -0.67 -18.37 -3.11
CA THR A 289 -1.21 -19.73 -3.31
C THR A 289 -0.84 -20.70 -2.20
N LEU A 290 0.07 -20.33 -1.29
CA LEU A 290 0.45 -21.15 -0.15
C LEU A 290 -0.72 -21.30 0.82
N LYS A 291 -1.15 -22.54 1.01
CA LYS A 291 -2.09 -22.93 2.08
C LYS A 291 -1.31 -23.67 3.14
N VAL A 292 -1.16 -23.05 4.29
CA VAL A 292 -0.49 -23.68 5.43
C VAL A 292 -1.53 -24.22 6.39
N GLU A 293 -1.61 -25.53 6.50
CA GLU A 293 -2.34 -26.18 7.60
C GLU A 293 -1.49 -26.08 8.88
N MET A 294 -1.81 -25.12 9.72
CA MET A 294 -1.16 -25.00 11.02
C MET A 294 -1.90 -25.81 12.07
N LYS A 295 -1.31 -26.88 12.53
CA LYS A 295 -1.69 -27.56 13.77
C LYS A 295 -1.31 -26.67 14.96
N GLY A 296 -2.32 -26.06 15.58
CA GLY A 296 -2.13 -25.11 16.68
C GLY A 296 -2.01 -23.67 16.16
N LYS A 297 -3.14 -22.98 16.04
CA LYS A 297 -3.20 -21.56 15.63
C LYS A 297 -2.42 -20.71 16.63
N ILE A 298 -1.24 -20.24 16.24
CA ILE A 298 -0.54 -19.21 16.99
C ILE A 298 -1.17 -17.88 16.58
N ASP A 299 -2.05 -17.35 17.41
CA ASP A 299 -2.60 -16.02 17.33
C ASP A 299 -2.29 -15.28 18.64
N PRO A 300 -1.03 -14.91 18.86
CA PRO A 300 -0.55 -14.37 20.12
C PRO A 300 -1.17 -13.00 20.44
N TYR A 301 -1.69 -12.32 19.44
CA TYR A 301 -2.19 -10.95 19.55
C TYR A 301 -3.71 -10.84 19.38
N LYS A 302 -4.46 -11.94 19.60
CA LYS A 302 -5.92 -11.95 19.49
C LYS A 302 -6.60 -10.88 20.35
N GLY A 303 -6.01 -10.52 21.49
CA GLY A 303 -6.51 -9.49 22.39
C GLY A 303 -6.01 -8.07 22.13
N GLY A 304 -5.22 -7.86 21.10
CA GLY A 304 -4.56 -6.59 20.76
C GLY A 304 -3.05 -6.73 20.70
N LEU A 305 -2.40 -5.83 19.97
CA LEU A 305 -0.94 -5.78 19.89
C LEU A 305 -0.37 -5.13 21.19
N PRO A 306 0.47 -5.81 21.98
CA PRO A 306 1.05 -5.23 23.19
C PRO A 306 1.92 -4.01 22.90
N ASP A 307 2.06 -3.10 23.87
CA ASP A 307 2.84 -1.86 23.72
C ASP A 307 4.29 -2.13 23.29
N SER A 308 4.92 -3.17 23.80
CA SER A 308 6.28 -3.56 23.39
C SER A 308 6.37 -3.99 21.93
N ALA A 309 5.36 -4.68 21.41
CA ALA A 309 5.28 -5.05 20.01
C ALA A 309 4.90 -3.84 19.11
N GLN A 310 4.09 -2.91 19.63
CA GLN A 310 3.81 -1.62 18.98
C GLN A 310 5.09 -0.80 18.81
N ALA A 311 5.91 -0.70 19.87
CA ALA A 311 7.18 0.01 19.83
C ALA A 311 8.16 -0.66 18.83
N ALA A 312 8.29 -1.98 18.88
CA ALA A 312 9.13 -2.71 17.94
C ALA A 312 8.68 -2.52 16.47
N LEU A 313 7.37 -2.50 16.20
CA LEU A 313 6.83 -2.21 14.86
C LEU A 313 7.14 -0.77 14.44
N ALA A 314 7.06 0.19 15.36
CA ALA A 314 7.40 1.58 15.10
C ALA A 314 8.88 1.75 14.73
N ASP A 315 9.78 1.11 15.48
CA ASP A 315 11.22 1.09 15.18
C ASP A 315 11.48 0.43 13.82
N ARG A 316 10.78 -0.66 13.51
CA ARG A 316 10.90 -1.34 12.22
C ARG A 316 10.48 -0.46 11.04
N TYR A 317 9.35 0.24 11.14
CA TYR A 317 8.92 1.20 10.13
C TYR A 317 9.89 2.36 9.98
N LYS A 318 10.43 2.85 11.09
CA LYS A 318 11.45 3.89 11.10
C LYS A 318 12.68 3.48 10.30
N ASP A 319 13.27 2.32 10.58
CA ASP A 319 14.47 1.82 9.87
C ASP A 319 14.24 1.69 8.36
N LEU A 320 13.08 1.19 7.96
CA LEU A 320 12.70 1.08 6.54
C LEU A 320 12.57 2.46 5.90
N PHE A 321 11.83 3.38 6.52
CA PHE A 321 11.60 4.70 5.96
C PHE A 321 12.85 5.58 5.96
N GLU A 322 13.77 5.45 6.91
CA GLU A 322 15.09 6.09 6.86
C GLU A 322 15.86 5.64 5.61
N THR A 323 15.80 4.34 5.29
CA THR A 323 16.42 3.80 4.06
C THR A 323 15.76 4.34 2.79
N LEU A 324 14.42 4.42 2.76
CA LEU A 324 13.68 4.95 1.62
C LEU A 324 13.95 6.45 1.40
N VAL A 325 13.94 7.25 2.48
CA VAL A 325 14.25 8.69 2.46
C VAL A 325 15.69 8.94 1.97
N LYS A 326 16.65 8.16 2.45
CA LYS A 326 18.04 8.21 1.98
C LYS A 326 18.15 7.96 0.47
N ASN A 327 17.28 7.13 -0.10
CA ASN A 327 17.26 6.75 -1.52
C ASN A 327 16.18 7.48 -2.33
N LYS A 328 15.71 8.64 -1.90
CA LYS A 328 14.58 9.39 -2.51
C LYS A 328 14.71 9.65 -4.01
N ASP A 329 15.94 9.78 -4.52
CA ASP A 329 16.17 10.03 -5.94
C ASP A 329 15.87 8.80 -6.82
N ASN A 330 15.89 7.61 -6.22
CA ASN A 330 15.63 6.33 -6.87
C ASN A 330 14.24 5.77 -6.55
N VAL A 331 13.69 6.09 -5.36
CA VAL A 331 12.36 5.64 -4.93
C VAL A 331 11.30 6.62 -5.39
N LYS A 332 10.32 6.15 -6.16
CA LYS A 332 9.23 6.99 -6.69
C LYS A 332 7.97 6.98 -5.84
N ARG A 333 7.68 5.84 -5.21
CA ARG A 333 6.40 5.60 -4.55
C ARG A 333 6.54 4.57 -3.43
N VAL A 334 5.77 4.79 -2.35
CA VAL A 334 5.57 3.81 -1.28
C VAL A 334 4.06 3.63 -1.10
N THR A 335 3.56 2.44 -1.35
CA THR A 335 2.14 2.09 -1.26
C THR A 335 1.96 1.01 -0.20
N PHE A 336 1.10 1.26 0.78
CA PHE A 336 0.72 0.27 1.79
C PHE A 336 -0.32 -0.69 1.22
N TRP A 337 -0.21 -1.98 1.55
CA TRP A 337 -1.20 -2.97 1.09
C TRP A 337 -2.41 -3.03 2.03
N GLY A 338 -3.19 -1.96 1.98
CA GLY A 338 -4.35 -1.69 2.81
C GLY A 338 -4.23 -0.40 3.61
N ILE A 339 -5.27 -0.08 4.39
CA ILE A 339 -5.38 1.19 5.10
C ILE A 339 -5.29 0.99 6.60
N THR A 340 -6.07 0.06 7.15
CA THR A 340 -6.15 -0.26 8.57
C THR A 340 -5.88 -1.74 8.83
N ASP A 341 -5.40 -2.06 10.01
CA ASP A 341 -5.17 -3.45 10.44
C ASP A 341 -6.44 -4.32 10.35
N LYS A 342 -7.64 -3.72 10.37
CA LYS A 342 -8.91 -4.44 10.30
C LYS A 342 -9.06 -5.22 9.00
N ASN A 343 -8.68 -4.60 7.90
CA ASN A 343 -8.92 -5.12 6.55
C ASN A 343 -7.65 -5.71 5.91
N SER A 344 -6.56 -5.87 6.66
CA SER A 344 -5.33 -6.49 6.14
C SER A 344 -5.58 -7.94 5.72
N TRP A 345 -5.07 -8.31 4.54
CA TRP A 345 -5.10 -9.67 4.02
C TRP A 345 -4.39 -10.67 4.95
N LEU A 346 -3.37 -10.20 5.68
CA LEU A 346 -2.61 -10.99 6.67
C LEU A 346 -3.47 -11.50 7.85
N ASN A 347 -4.68 -11.00 8.02
CA ASN A 347 -5.63 -11.58 8.98
C ASN A 347 -6.14 -12.98 8.54
N ASN A 348 -6.04 -13.27 7.23
CA ASN A 348 -6.57 -14.49 6.64
C ASN A 348 -5.52 -15.29 5.87
N TRP A 349 -4.31 -14.81 5.77
CA TRP A 349 -3.21 -15.46 5.08
C TRP A 349 -1.95 -15.49 5.97
N PRO A 350 -1.14 -16.53 5.95
CA PRO A 350 -1.39 -17.84 5.32
C PRO A 350 -2.36 -18.73 6.12
N VAL A 351 -2.81 -18.26 7.27
CA VAL A 351 -3.76 -18.95 8.16
C VAL A 351 -4.99 -18.09 8.40
N PRO A 352 -6.20 -18.53 7.98
CA PRO A 352 -7.42 -17.73 8.15
C PRO A 352 -7.79 -17.46 9.61
N GLY A 353 -8.30 -16.24 9.88
CA GLY A 353 -8.90 -15.85 11.16
C GLY A 353 -7.90 -15.53 12.26
N ARG A 354 -6.69 -15.07 11.90
CA ARG A 354 -5.71 -14.52 12.84
C ARG A 354 -5.85 -13.01 12.97
N SER A 355 -5.24 -12.46 14.03
CA SER A 355 -5.17 -11.02 14.25
C SER A 355 -3.76 -10.51 13.95
N ASN A 356 -3.60 -9.87 12.78
CA ASN A 356 -2.36 -9.19 12.42
C ASN A 356 -2.50 -7.67 12.54
N TYR A 357 -1.37 -6.97 12.69
CA TYR A 357 -1.33 -5.52 12.92
C TYR A 357 -0.23 -4.86 12.07
N PRO A 358 -0.27 -5.05 10.73
CA PRO A 358 0.87 -4.73 9.87
C PRO A 358 0.97 -3.28 9.43
N LEU A 359 -0.10 -2.47 9.59
CA LEU A 359 -0.25 -1.16 8.94
C LEU A 359 -0.05 0.00 9.93
N LEU A 360 -0.11 1.24 9.41
CA LEU A 360 0.07 2.47 10.20
C LEU A 360 -1.15 2.88 11.03
N PHE A 361 -2.34 2.40 10.64
CA PHE A 361 -3.59 2.69 11.34
C PHE A 361 -4.15 1.42 11.97
N ASP A 362 -4.62 1.56 13.20
CA ASP A 362 -5.24 0.47 13.94
C ASP A 362 -6.59 0.03 13.33
N ARG A 363 -7.24 -0.94 13.96
CA ARG A 363 -8.55 -1.46 13.50
C ARG A 363 -9.69 -0.44 13.59
N ASN A 364 -9.49 0.65 14.33
CA ASN A 364 -10.45 1.75 14.48
C ASN A 364 -10.08 2.99 13.65
N GLY A 365 -8.99 2.93 12.88
CA GLY A 365 -8.50 4.02 12.05
C GLY A 365 -7.66 5.06 12.80
N ASN A 366 -7.27 4.77 14.05
CA ASN A 366 -6.36 5.65 14.77
C ASN A 366 -4.91 5.40 14.33
N PRO A 367 -4.07 6.43 14.21
CA PRO A 367 -2.65 6.25 13.94
C PRO A 367 -1.97 5.48 15.08
N LYS A 368 -1.08 4.57 14.71
CA LYS A 368 -0.25 3.79 15.62
C LYS A 368 1.09 4.48 15.86
N PRO A 369 1.88 4.07 16.86
CA PRO A 369 3.24 4.60 17.08
C PRO A 369 4.12 4.57 15.81
N ALA A 370 3.92 3.59 14.92
CA ALA A 370 4.60 3.50 13.63
C ALA A 370 4.32 4.70 12.70
N PHE A 371 3.12 5.27 12.75
CA PHE A 371 2.78 6.48 12.00
C PHE A 371 3.62 7.69 12.46
N ASP A 372 3.74 7.89 13.77
CA ASP A 372 4.52 8.99 14.32
C ASP A 372 6.03 8.79 14.09
N ALA A 373 6.49 7.54 14.14
CA ALA A 373 7.89 7.19 13.91
C ALA A 373 8.35 7.59 12.49
N ILE A 374 7.57 7.27 11.44
CA ILE A 374 7.96 7.65 10.07
C ILE A 374 7.88 9.16 9.82
N ILE A 375 6.94 9.86 10.46
CA ILE A 375 6.84 11.33 10.36
C ILE A 375 8.05 12.01 11.01
N GLY A 376 8.50 11.48 12.15
CA GLY A 376 9.66 11.99 12.89
C GLY A 376 10.95 12.03 12.06
N ILE A 377 11.12 11.13 11.10
CA ILE A 377 12.30 11.08 10.21
C ILE A 377 12.44 12.37 9.41
N VAL A 378 11.34 12.85 8.80
CA VAL A 378 11.37 14.02 7.91
C VAL A 378 11.40 15.34 8.68
N LYS A 379 10.84 15.38 9.90
CA LYS A 379 10.86 16.59 10.73
C LYS A 379 12.23 16.89 11.34
N ASN A 380 13.09 15.87 11.45
CA ASN A 380 14.40 15.97 12.07
C ASN A 380 15.54 16.10 11.03
N ASN A 381 15.23 16.04 9.73
CA ASN A 381 16.11 16.30 8.60
C ASN A 381 15.79 17.66 7.94
#